data_dba62c58667ceb352f554acf1e9caa48
#
_entry.id   dba62c58667ceb352f554acf1e9caa48
#
_cell.length_a   1.000
_cell.length_b   1.000
_cell.length_c   1.000
_cell.angle_alpha   90.00
_cell.angle_beta   90.00
_cell.angle_gamma   90.00
#
_symmetry.space_group_name_H-M   'P 1'
#
loop_
_entity.id
_entity.type
_entity.pdbx_description
1 polymer ?
#
loop_
_entity_poly.entity_id
_entity_poly.type
_entity_poly.pdbx_seq_one_letter_code
_entity_poly.pdbx_strand_id
1 'polypeptide(L)'
;MGLVYAMAIFMSWLATLLLATRIELGQISFGVVLVVVCLKTFLNTGLFIVAHDSMHNTLSPGWPLANKSVGAIALLVYAGLDFSSCQRKHLLHHKSPESSVDPDYRPYAKANYLNWFMAFLRSYLSSRSLFFLFFGWVALCSISKSSYESVAVFSVLPLILSSLQLFTFGVWMPHRPGGENDAPTPRSSQLPPLISLIACYNFGYHHEHHENPLVPWYLLPRFAMMKS
;
A
#
# COMPACT_ATOMS: atom_id res chain seq x y z
N MET A 1 9.58 -2.42 -17.80
CA MET A 1 9.78 -1.36 -16.76
C MET A 1 9.23 -1.78 -15.40
N GLY A 2 8.03 -2.35 -15.29
CA GLY A 2 7.44 -2.72 -13.98
C GLY A 2 8.33 -3.58 -13.08
N LEU A 3 8.94 -4.64 -13.62
CA LEU A 3 9.89 -5.48 -12.87
C LEU A 3 11.13 -4.72 -12.38
N VAL A 4 11.61 -3.72 -13.13
CA VAL A 4 12.76 -2.89 -12.72
C VAL A 4 12.38 -2.05 -11.50
N TYR A 5 11.20 -1.41 -11.52
CA TYR A 5 10.70 -0.66 -10.36
C TYR A 5 10.44 -1.58 -9.17
N ALA A 6 9.85 -2.76 -9.38
CA ALA A 6 9.65 -3.75 -8.34
C ALA A 6 11.00 -4.15 -7.68
N MET A 7 12.00 -4.47 -8.48
CA MET A 7 13.34 -4.81 -8.00
C MET A 7 13.96 -3.66 -7.19
N ALA A 8 13.89 -2.42 -7.69
CA ALA A 8 14.41 -1.25 -6.99
C ALA A 8 13.71 -1.06 -5.62
N ILE A 9 12.37 -1.19 -5.57
CA ILE A 9 11.60 -1.09 -4.33
C ILE A 9 12.01 -2.20 -3.35
N PHE A 10 12.09 -3.46 -3.81
CA PHE A 10 12.48 -4.59 -2.97
C PHE A 10 13.89 -4.45 -2.40
N MET A 11 14.86 -4.11 -3.23
CA MET A 11 16.26 -3.96 -2.79
C MET A 11 16.42 -2.80 -1.81
N SER A 12 15.76 -1.67 -2.08
CA SER A 12 15.75 -0.51 -1.17
C SER A 12 15.05 -0.83 0.15
N TRP A 13 13.91 -1.55 0.10
CA TRP A 13 13.20 -2.00 1.28
C TRP A 13 14.06 -2.96 2.14
N LEU A 14 14.69 -3.94 1.51
CA LEU A 14 15.57 -4.89 2.21
C LEU A 14 16.80 -4.19 2.81
N ALA A 15 17.46 -3.33 2.04
CA ALA A 15 18.62 -2.57 2.52
C ALA A 15 18.26 -1.71 3.73
N THR A 16 17.13 -0.97 3.66
CA THR A 16 16.67 -0.14 4.78
C THR A 16 16.20 -0.97 5.98
N LEU A 17 15.64 -2.17 5.76
CA LEU A 17 15.31 -3.08 6.84
C LEU A 17 16.58 -3.56 7.58
N LEU A 18 17.59 -4.02 6.84
CA LEU A 18 18.87 -4.48 7.42
C LEU A 18 19.62 -3.35 8.14
N LEU A 19 19.62 -2.14 7.59
CA LEU A 19 20.22 -0.98 8.26
C LEU A 19 19.47 -0.63 9.54
N ALA A 20 18.14 -0.61 9.50
CA ALA A 20 17.29 -0.27 10.64
C ALA A 20 17.47 -1.23 11.83
N THR A 21 17.83 -2.52 11.57
CA THR A 21 18.14 -3.48 12.65
C THR A 21 19.48 -3.21 13.37
N ARG A 22 20.21 -2.17 12.97
CA ARG A 22 21.49 -1.76 13.55
C ARG A 22 21.48 -0.36 14.14
N ILE A 23 20.35 0.33 14.06
CA ILE A 23 20.19 1.71 14.53
C ILE A 23 19.59 1.71 15.93
N GLU A 24 20.25 2.38 16.87
CA GLU A 24 19.72 2.64 18.21
C GLU A 24 19.09 4.02 18.26
N LEU A 25 17.84 4.10 18.72
CA LEU A 25 17.07 5.37 18.82
C LEU A 25 17.81 6.42 19.65
N GLY A 26 18.44 6.02 20.76
CA GLY A 26 19.18 6.93 21.64
C GLY A 26 20.49 7.49 21.04
N GLN A 27 20.93 6.99 19.89
CA GLN A 27 22.20 7.41 19.27
C GLN A 27 22.01 8.33 18.07
N ILE A 28 20.77 8.58 17.64
CA ILE A 28 20.49 9.41 16.47
C ILE A 28 19.51 10.53 16.81
N SER A 29 19.59 11.63 16.04
CA SER A 29 18.69 12.77 16.21
C SER A 29 17.25 12.41 15.78
N PHE A 30 16.27 13.11 16.36
CA PHE A 30 14.87 12.97 15.99
C PHE A 30 14.62 13.20 14.48
N GLY A 31 15.35 14.13 13.87
CA GLY A 31 15.24 14.37 12.42
C GLY A 31 15.63 13.15 11.59
N VAL A 32 16.69 12.43 12.00
CA VAL A 32 17.10 11.17 11.34
C VAL A 32 16.05 10.09 11.54
N VAL A 33 15.49 9.94 12.76
CA VAL A 33 14.38 9.01 13.02
C VAL A 33 13.22 9.27 12.05
N LEU A 34 12.80 10.53 11.94
CA LEU A 34 11.69 10.92 11.07
C LEU A 34 11.95 10.55 9.60
N VAL A 35 13.15 10.88 9.08
CA VAL A 35 13.54 10.56 7.70
C VAL A 35 13.52 9.05 7.45
N VAL A 36 14.06 8.25 8.37
CA VAL A 36 14.09 6.78 8.24
C VAL A 36 12.66 6.22 8.28
N VAL A 37 11.82 6.68 9.20
CA VAL A 37 10.42 6.24 9.30
C VAL A 37 9.64 6.60 8.02
N CYS A 38 9.78 7.83 7.51
CA CYS A 38 9.12 8.25 6.27
C CYS A 38 9.59 7.41 5.06
N LEU A 39 10.90 7.20 4.93
CA LEU A 39 11.46 6.38 3.85
C LEU A 39 10.94 4.92 3.93
N LYS A 40 10.95 4.32 5.10
CA LYS A 40 10.44 2.95 5.28
C LYS A 40 8.93 2.86 5.07
N THR A 41 8.17 3.87 5.46
CA THR A 41 6.74 3.98 5.16
C THR A 41 6.52 3.98 3.65
N PHE A 42 7.22 4.83 2.92
CA PHE A 42 7.16 4.90 1.46
C PHE A 42 7.52 3.56 0.80
N LEU A 43 8.61 2.91 1.23
CA LEU A 43 9.02 1.62 0.68
C LEU A 43 8.03 0.48 1.02
N ASN A 44 7.43 0.46 2.22
CA ASN A 44 6.36 -0.49 2.55
C ASN A 44 5.15 -0.28 1.63
N THR A 45 4.73 0.97 1.43
CA THR A 45 3.66 1.29 0.48
C THR A 45 4.02 0.82 -0.92
N GLY A 46 5.27 1.01 -1.36
CA GLY A 46 5.78 0.51 -2.64
C GLY A 46 5.67 -1.01 -2.81
N LEU A 47 5.90 -1.80 -1.77
CA LEU A 47 5.68 -3.26 -1.82
C LEU A 47 4.21 -3.59 -2.13
N PHE A 48 3.27 -2.89 -1.47
CA PHE A 48 1.84 -3.09 -1.76
C PHE A 48 1.49 -2.66 -3.20
N ILE A 49 2.05 -1.55 -3.68
CA ILE A 49 1.84 -1.06 -5.06
C ILE A 49 2.37 -2.03 -6.10
N VAL A 50 3.53 -2.67 -5.87
CA VAL A 50 4.04 -3.75 -6.72
C VAL A 50 3.04 -4.91 -6.80
N ALA A 51 2.48 -5.31 -5.65
CA ALA A 51 1.47 -6.36 -5.61
C ALA A 51 0.17 -5.94 -6.30
N HIS A 52 -0.25 -4.69 -6.15
CA HIS A 52 -1.42 -4.12 -6.80
C HIS A 52 -1.31 -4.18 -8.33
N ASP A 53 -0.20 -3.69 -8.92
CA ASP A 53 0.04 -3.82 -10.36
C ASP A 53 0.10 -5.29 -10.80
N SER A 54 0.62 -6.17 -9.95
CA SER A 54 0.61 -7.62 -10.19
C SER A 54 -0.81 -8.19 -10.25
N MET A 55 -1.76 -7.68 -9.45
CA MET A 55 -3.17 -8.11 -9.46
C MET A 55 -3.84 -7.83 -10.81
N HIS A 56 -3.44 -6.74 -11.47
CA HIS A 56 -3.89 -6.35 -12.81
C HIS A 56 -3.05 -6.93 -13.96
N ASN A 57 -2.02 -7.74 -13.66
CA ASN A 57 -1.06 -8.26 -14.65
C ASN A 57 -0.27 -7.17 -15.41
N THR A 58 -0.13 -5.97 -14.83
CA THR A 58 0.58 -4.84 -15.46
C THR A 58 2.06 -4.77 -15.11
N LEU A 59 2.49 -5.44 -14.02
CA LEU A 59 3.88 -5.47 -13.60
C LEU A 59 4.80 -6.10 -14.67
N SER A 60 4.36 -7.23 -15.25
CA SER A 60 5.05 -7.95 -16.31
C SER A 60 4.01 -8.48 -17.33
N PRO A 61 3.58 -7.62 -18.28
CA PRO A 61 2.60 -8.04 -19.28
C PRO A 61 3.08 -9.26 -20.08
N GLY A 62 2.16 -10.21 -20.31
CA GLY A 62 2.46 -11.46 -21.01
C GLY A 62 3.08 -12.58 -20.12
N TRP A 63 3.41 -12.30 -18.86
CA TRP A 63 4.01 -13.28 -17.93
C TRP A 63 3.18 -13.42 -16.65
N PRO A 64 2.01 -14.09 -16.69
CA PRO A 64 1.09 -14.16 -15.55
C PRO A 64 1.73 -14.79 -14.30
N LEU A 65 2.59 -15.81 -14.50
CA LEU A 65 3.28 -16.46 -13.39
C LEU A 65 4.26 -15.49 -12.70
N ALA A 66 4.98 -14.65 -13.46
CA ALA A 66 5.86 -13.65 -12.88
C ALA A 66 5.07 -12.60 -12.08
N ASN A 67 3.94 -12.11 -12.64
CA ASN A 67 3.04 -11.21 -11.90
C ASN A 67 2.61 -11.84 -10.57
N LYS A 68 2.03 -13.04 -10.62
CA LYS A 68 1.55 -13.74 -9.43
C LYS A 68 2.66 -13.97 -8.39
N SER A 69 3.83 -14.42 -8.83
CA SER A 69 4.95 -14.73 -7.92
C SER A 69 5.49 -13.47 -7.26
N VAL A 70 5.76 -12.40 -8.03
CA VAL A 70 6.29 -11.15 -7.49
C VAL A 70 5.27 -10.48 -6.57
N GLY A 71 3.99 -10.44 -6.97
CA GLY A 71 2.93 -9.89 -6.13
C GLY A 71 2.73 -10.67 -4.84
N ALA A 72 2.82 -12.02 -4.89
CA ALA A 72 2.71 -12.87 -3.71
C ALA A 72 3.88 -12.64 -2.73
N ILE A 73 5.11 -12.54 -3.23
CA ILE A 73 6.28 -12.22 -2.40
C ILE A 73 6.12 -10.82 -1.80
N ALA A 74 5.70 -9.83 -2.59
CA ALA A 74 5.50 -8.47 -2.12
C ALA A 74 4.50 -8.39 -0.96
N LEU A 75 3.32 -9.03 -1.07
CA LEU A 75 2.32 -9.06 0.00
C LEU A 75 2.77 -9.89 1.21
N LEU A 76 3.50 -10.98 0.98
CA LEU A 76 4.03 -11.79 2.06
C LEU A 76 4.99 -10.97 2.94
N VAL A 77 5.97 -10.30 2.34
CA VAL A 77 6.95 -9.51 3.11
C VAL A 77 6.37 -8.20 3.63
N TYR A 78 5.35 -7.64 2.97
CA TYR A 78 4.63 -6.46 3.46
C TYR A 78 3.93 -6.73 4.79
N ALA A 79 3.04 -7.71 4.84
CA ALA A 79 2.22 -7.97 6.04
C ALA A 79 1.69 -9.43 6.12
N GLY A 80 2.34 -10.39 5.48
CA GLY A 80 1.88 -11.79 5.47
C GLY A 80 0.53 -12.00 4.80
N LEU A 81 0.16 -11.10 3.86
CA LEU A 81 -1.14 -11.16 3.16
C LEU A 81 -1.15 -12.23 2.08
N ASP A 82 -2.32 -12.86 1.89
CA ASP A 82 -2.55 -13.81 0.80
C ASP A 82 -2.86 -13.09 -0.51
N PHE A 83 -2.01 -13.27 -1.51
CA PHE A 83 -2.15 -12.61 -2.81
C PHE A 83 -3.47 -12.93 -3.50
N SER A 84 -3.88 -14.19 -3.51
CA SER A 84 -5.10 -14.61 -4.20
C SER A 84 -6.35 -14.03 -3.53
N SER A 85 -6.35 -13.91 -2.20
CA SER A 85 -7.43 -13.26 -1.47
C SER A 85 -7.48 -11.76 -1.75
N CYS A 86 -6.34 -11.07 -1.71
CA CYS A 86 -6.25 -9.64 -2.01
C CYS A 86 -6.68 -9.36 -3.46
N GLN A 87 -6.19 -10.15 -4.43
CA GLN A 87 -6.55 -10.02 -5.83
C GLN A 87 -8.06 -10.16 -6.05
N ARG A 88 -8.70 -11.20 -5.47
CA ARG A 88 -10.16 -11.38 -5.62
C ARG A 88 -10.95 -10.19 -5.08
N LYS A 89 -10.55 -9.66 -3.92
CA LYS A 89 -11.21 -8.49 -3.31
C LYS A 89 -11.03 -7.26 -4.17
N HIS A 90 -9.81 -7.01 -4.62
CA HIS A 90 -9.48 -5.86 -5.45
C HIS A 90 -10.20 -5.89 -6.81
N LEU A 91 -10.25 -7.05 -7.48
CA LEU A 91 -11.01 -7.19 -8.72
C LEU A 91 -12.52 -7.06 -8.50
N LEU A 92 -13.04 -7.49 -7.34
CA LEU A 92 -14.45 -7.28 -6.98
C LEU A 92 -14.75 -5.80 -6.74
N HIS A 93 -13.84 -5.07 -6.08
CA HIS A 93 -13.91 -3.63 -5.92
C HIS A 93 -13.97 -2.91 -7.29
N HIS A 94 -13.06 -3.24 -8.23
CA HIS A 94 -13.11 -2.68 -9.59
C HIS A 94 -14.40 -3.00 -10.35
N LYS A 95 -14.94 -4.21 -10.17
CA LYS A 95 -16.17 -4.64 -10.85
C LYS A 95 -17.42 -3.93 -10.33
N SER A 96 -17.45 -3.62 -9.04
CA SER A 96 -18.65 -3.12 -8.37
C SER A 96 -18.29 -2.09 -7.28
N PRO A 97 -17.58 -0.99 -7.64
CA PRO A 97 -17.16 0.00 -6.67
C PRO A 97 -18.36 0.62 -5.96
N GLU A 98 -18.16 0.98 -4.70
CA GLU A 98 -19.16 1.66 -3.85
C GLU A 98 -20.49 0.89 -3.67
N SER A 99 -20.54 -0.37 -4.02
CA SER A 99 -21.71 -1.24 -3.83
C SER A 99 -21.67 -1.97 -2.49
N SER A 100 -22.76 -2.65 -2.13
CA SER A 100 -22.86 -3.46 -0.91
C SER A 100 -21.94 -4.68 -0.92
N VAL A 101 -21.46 -5.12 -2.10
CA VAL A 101 -20.55 -6.25 -2.26
C VAL A 101 -19.07 -5.83 -2.36
N ASP A 102 -18.79 -4.52 -2.44
CA ASP A 102 -17.45 -3.96 -2.46
C ASP A 102 -16.77 -4.17 -1.09
N PRO A 103 -15.66 -4.93 -1.03
CA PRO A 103 -14.99 -5.18 0.25
C PRO A 103 -14.33 -3.94 0.86
N ASP A 104 -14.04 -2.92 0.05
CA ASP A 104 -13.34 -1.71 0.45
C ASP A 104 -14.29 -0.57 0.81
N TYR A 105 -15.55 -0.65 0.40
CA TYR A 105 -16.53 0.39 0.64
C TYR A 105 -17.30 0.22 1.96
N ARG A 106 -17.64 1.35 2.56
CA ARG A 106 -18.56 1.42 3.70
C ARG A 106 -19.56 2.56 3.48
N PRO A 107 -20.88 2.27 3.57
CA PRO A 107 -21.90 3.30 3.43
C PRO A 107 -21.68 4.43 4.46
N TYR A 108 -21.76 5.65 4.00
CA TYR A 108 -21.39 6.87 4.73
C TYR A 108 -22.10 7.05 6.07
N ALA A 109 -23.37 6.70 6.15
CA ALA A 109 -24.15 6.86 7.37
C ALA A 109 -23.61 6.12 8.61
N LYS A 110 -22.64 5.22 8.44
CA LYS A 110 -22.09 4.37 9.51
C LYS A 110 -20.57 4.46 9.69
N ALA A 111 -19.85 5.20 8.86
CA ALA A 111 -18.38 5.12 8.83
C ALA A 111 -17.70 6.50 8.94
N ASN A 112 -17.29 6.86 10.15
CA ASN A 112 -16.18 7.83 10.26
C ASN A 112 -14.87 7.20 9.75
N TYR A 113 -13.86 8.01 9.50
CA TYR A 113 -12.56 7.59 8.98
C TYR A 113 -11.96 6.40 9.75
N LEU A 114 -11.96 6.47 11.08
CA LEU A 114 -11.33 5.43 11.92
C LEU A 114 -12.12 4.11 11.85
N ASN A 115 -13.45 4.16 11.91
CA ASN A 115 -14.28 2.96 11.82
C ASN A 115 -14.13 2.28 10.44
N TRP A 116 -14.01 3.07 9.38
CA TRP A 116 -13.79 2.54 8.04
C TRP A 116 -12.39 1.93 7.91
N PHE A 117 -11.36 2.62 8.42
CA PHE A 117 -10.00 2.07 8.47
C PHE A 117 -9.93 0.75 9.22
N MET A 118 -10.56 0.66 10.40
CA MET A 118 -10.60 -0.59 11.18
C MET A 118 -11.34 -1.71 10.46
N ALA A 119 -12.41 -1.39 9.72
CA ALA A 119 -13.13 -2.37 8.90
C ALA A 119 -12.28 -2.82 7.71
N PHE A 120 -11.55 -1.92 7.06
CA PHE A 120 -10.58 -2.21 6.01
C PHE A 120 -9.48 -3.16 6.54
N LEU A 121 -8.85 -2.86 7.66
CA LEU A 121 -7.85 -3.74 8.25
C LEU A 121 -8.40 -5.14 8.54
N ARG A 122 -9.59 -5.23 9.15
CA ARG A 122 -10.24 -6.53 9.43
C ARG A 122 -10.59 -7.30 8.16
N SER A 123 -10.86 -6.61 7.06
CA SER A 123 -11.13 -7.26 5.77
C SER A 123 -9.88 -7.95 5.23
N TYR A 124 -8.70 -7.39 5.41
CA TYR A 124 -7.46 -7.89 4.79
C TYR A 124 -6.58 -8.72 5.74
N LEU A 125 -6.53 -8.38 7.02
CA LEU A 125 -5.71 -9.09 8.00
C LEU A 125 -6.40 -10.37 8.48
N SER A 126 -5.82 -11.49 8.13
CA SER A 126 -6.21 -12.80 8.63
C SER A 126 -5.43 -13.18 9.90
N SER A 127 -5.88 -14.19 10.66
CA SER A 127 -5.10 -14.76 11.77
C SER A 127 -3.71 -15.21 11.34
N ARG A 128 -3.58 -15.74 10.10
CA ARG A 128 -2.29 -16.10 9.50
C ARG A 128 -1.40 -14.86 9.31
N SER A 129 -1.95 -13.75 8.83
CA SER A 129 -1.21 -12.49 8.66
C SER A 129 -0.72 -11.96 10.01
N LEU A 130 -1.57 -11.98 11.03
CA LEU A 130 -1.21 -11.55 12.39
C LEU A 130 -0.11 -12.45 13.00
N PHE A 131 -0.21 -13.76 12.80
CA PHE A 131 0.83 -14.71 13.20
C PHE A 131 2.16 -14.40 12.50
N PHE A 132 2.14 -14.19 11.18
CA PHE A 132 3.31 -13.85 10.38
C PHE A 132 3.96 -12.54 10.86
N LEU A 133 3.17 -11.51 11.11
CA LEU A 133 3.66 -10.23 11.61
C LEU A 133 4.27 -10.36 13.01
N PHE A 134 3.64 -11.09 13.92
CA PHE A 134 4.15 -11.31 15.27
C PHE A 134 5.48 -12.06 15.26
N PHE A 135 5.55 -13.22 14.58
CA PHE A 135 6.77 -14.00 14.52
C PHE A 135 7.86 -13.33 13.68
N GLY A 136 7.50 -12.58 12.64
CA GLY A 136 8.42 -11.73 11.89
C GLY A 136 9.06 -10.66 12.77
N TRP A 137 8.26 -10.01 13.62
CA TRP A 137 8.78 -9.04 14.59
C TRP A 137 9.67 -9.70 15.65
N VAL A 138 9.27 -10.84 16.22
CA VAL A 138 10.10 -11.60 17.16
C VAL A 138 11.43 -12.02 16.51
N ALA A 139 11.42 -12.50 15.28
CA ALA A 139 12.62 -12.86 14.55
C ALA A 139 13.54 -11.64 14.33
N LEU A 140 12.98 -10.50 13.91
CA LEU A 140 13.73 -9.25 13.77
C LEU A 140 14.37 -8.81 15.09
N CYS A 141 13.65 -8.87 16.19
CA CYS A 141 14.19 -8.58 17.53
C CYS A 141 15.34 -9.54 17.91
N SER A 142 15.22 -10.82 17.55
CA SER A 142 16.22 -11.84 17.89
C SER A 142 17.51 -11.70 17.09
N ILE A 143 17.46 -11.22 15.83
CA ILE A 143 18.64 -11.04 14.97
C ILE A 143 19.17 -9.61 15.00
N SER A 144 18.38 -8.66 15.49
CA SER A 144 18.77 -7.25 15.62
C SER A 144 19.81 -7.07 16.71
N LYS A 145 20.70 -6.10 16.51
CA LYS A 145 21.60 -5.61 17.56
C LYS A 145 21.04 -4.39 18.28
N SER A 146 19.84 -3.95 17.87
CA SER A 146 19.15 -2.77 18.40
C SER A 146 18.13 -3.15 19.45
N SER A 147 17.67 -2.18 20.24
CA SER A 147 16.62 -2.36 21.24
C SER A 147 15.27 -2.72 20.59
N TYR A 148 14.38 -3.33 21.38
CA TYR A 148 13.01 -3.65 20.90
C TYR A 148 12.24 -2.41 20.44
N GLU A 149 12.46 -1.27 21.11
CA GLU A 149 11.86 0.01 20.76
C GLU A 149 12.37 0.50 19.40
N SER A 150 13.67 0.37 19.12
CA SER A 150 14.27 0.68 17.82
C SER A 150 13.66 -0.17 16.71
N VAL A 151 13.54 -1.48 16.93
CA VAL A 151 12.90 -2.40 15.97
C VAL A 151 11.44 -2.02 15.76
N ALA A 152 10.70 -1.68 16.83
CA ALA A 152 9.29 -1.28 16.72
C ALA A 152 9.14 0.02 15.91
N VAL A 153 9.95 1.04 16.20
CA VAL A 153 9.90 2.35 15.51
C VAL A 153 10.30 2.22 14.04
N PHE A 154 11.28 1.38 13.71
CA PHE A 154 11.76 1.26 12.33
C PHE A 154 11.11 0.13 11.51
N SER A 155 10.25 -0.69 12.10
CA SER A 155 9.57 -1.78 11.38
C SER A 155 8.05 -1.74 11.55
N VAL A 156 7.53 -1.65 12.78
CA VAL A 156 6.09 -1.69 13.03
C VAL A 156 5.42 -0.35 12.70
N LEU A 157 5.99 0.78 13.17
CA LEU A 157 5.43 2.10 12.91
C LEU A 157 5.34 2.42 11.40
N PRO A 158 6.37 2.20 10.57
CA PRO A 158 6.26 2.40 9.12
C PRO A 158 5.21 1.52 8.44
N LEU A 159 4.97 0.30 8.92
CA LEU A 159 3.93 -0.57 8.39
C LEU A 159 2.52 -0.02 8.71
N ILE A 160 2.31 0.47 9.93
CA ILE A 160 1.04 1.11 10.32
C ILE A 160 0.81 2.38 9.48
N LEU A 161 1.82 3.23 9.34
CA LEU A 161 1.74 4.46 8.54
C LEU A 161 1.49 4.16 7.06
N SER A 162 2.12 3.12 6.51
CA SER A 162 1.86 2.65 5.14
C SER A 162 0.42 2.18 4.97
N SER A 163 -0.13 1.43 5.92
CA SER A 163 -1.53 0.98 5.85
C SER A 163 -2.51 2.15 5.90
N LEU A 164 -2.22 3.18 6.72
CA LEU A 164 -2.98 4.43 6.75
C LEU A 164 -2.87 5.20 5.43
N GLN A 165 -1.68 5.27 4.84
CA GLN A 165 -1.42 5.91 3.55
C GLN A 165 -2.23 5.24 2.43
N LEU A 166 -2.16 3.90 2.33
CA LEU A 166 -2.92 3.12 1.35
C LEU A 166 -4.43 3.28 1.54
N PHE A 167 -4.92 3.21 2.77
CA PHE A 167 -6.33 3.43 3.06
C PHE A 167 -6.78 4.85 2.71
N THR A 168 -5.99 5.86 3.06
CA THR A 168 -6.35 7.27 2.81
C THR A 168 -6.44 7.55 1.32
N PHE A 169 -5.43 7.19 0.54
CA PHE A 169 -5.33 7.54 -0.88
C PHE A 169 -5.97 6.51 -1.81
N GLY A 170 -6.02 5.25 -1.43
CA GLY A 170 -6.58 4.17 -2.25
C GLY A 170 -8.03 3.82 -1.93
N VAL A 171 -8.55 4.21 -0.75
CA VAL A 171 -9.90 3.85 -0.35
C VAL A 171 -10.72 5.08 0.08
N TRP A 172 -10.29 5.75 1.16
CA TRP A 172 -11.15 6.77 1.77
C TRP A 172 -11.32 8.03 0.90
N MET A 173 -10.25 8.63 0.41
CA MET A 173 -10.35 9.85 -0.42
C MET A 173 -11.10 9.63 -1.74
N PRO A 174 -10.84 8.54 -2.49
CA PRO A 174 -11.53 8.28 -3.75
C PRO A 174 -13.01 7.96 -3.59
N HIS A 175 -13.38 7.22 -2.53
CA HIS A 175 -14.72 6.63 -2.35
C HIS A 175 -15.56 7.29 -1.27
N ARG A 176 -15.03 8.31 -0.56
CA ARG A 176 -15.87 9.07 0.37
C ARG A 176 -16.96 9.80 -0.40
N PRO A 177 -18.19 9.90 0.13
CA PRO A 177 -19.26 10.64 -0.51
C PRO A 177 -18.84 12.09 -0.76
N GLY A 178 -19.20 12.60 -1.93
CA GLY A 178 -19.21 14.02 -2.22
C GLY A 178 -20.44 14.71 -1.65
N GLY A 179 -20.79 15.88 -2.19
CA GLY A 179 -22.05 16.54 -1.89
C GLY A 179 -23.24 15.72 -2.41
N GLU A 180 -24.47 16.11 -2.03
CA GLU A 180 -25.72 15.42 -2.37
C GLU A 180 -25.95 15.18 -3.88
N ASN A 181 -25.21 15.86 -4.75
CA ASN A 181 -25.33 15.78 -6.21
C ASN A 181 -24.16 15.02 -6.89
N ASP A 182 -23.21 14.48 -6.14
CA ASP A 182 -22.06 13.78 -6.74
C ASP A 182 -22.42 12.34 -7.09
N ALA A 183 -22.19 11.96 -8.34
CA ALA A 183 -22.30 10.57 -8.76
C ALA A 183 -21.33 9.67 -7.94
N PRO A 184 -21.72 8.44 -7.60
CA PRO A 184 -20.88 7.47 -6.90
C PRO A 184 -19.81 6.93 -7.86
N THR A 185 -18.80 7.75 -8.17
CA THR A 185 -17.65 7.35 -9.00
C THR A 185 -16.38 7.53 -8.22
N PRO A 186 -15.41 6.60 -8.32
CA PRO A 186 -14.09 6.81 -7.72
C PRO A 186 -13.50 8.14 -8.22
N ARG A 187 -12.94 8.94 -7.29
CA ARG A 187 -12.40 10.25 -7.61
C ARG A 187 -10.90 10.26 -7.58
N SER A 188 -10.30 11.10 -8.44
CA SER A 188 -8.88 11.41 -8.35
C SER A 188 -8.64 12.63 -7.45
N SER A 189 -7.53 12.57 -6.71
CA SER A 189 -7.01 13.75 -6.02
C SER A 189 -6.40 14.70 -7.07
N GLN A 190 -6.57 16.00 -6.86
CA GLN A 190 -5.96 17.01 -7.76
C GLN A 190 -4.51 17.35 -7.35
N LEU A 191 -3.78 16.38 -6.82
CA LEU A 191 -2.39 16.58 -6.41
C LEU A 191 -1.47 16.57 -7.64
N PRO A 192 -0.48 17.49 -7.70
CA PRO A 192 0.57 17.44 -8.72
C PRO A 192 1.28 16.08 -8.73
N PRO A 193 1.79 15.60 -9.88
CA PRO A 193 2.35 14.24 -10.04
C PRO A 193 3.42 13.89 -9.01
N LEU A 194 4.34 14.80 -8.71
CA LEU A 194 5.39 14.55 -7.71
C LEU A 194 4.82 14.39 -6.30
N ILE A 195 3.83 15.19 -5.93
CA ILE A 195 3.19 15.10 -4.62
C ILE A 195 2.35 13.82 -4.55
N SER A 196 1.63 13.48 -5.60
CA SER A 196 0.87 12.22 -5.70
C SER A 196 1.77 10.98 -5.60
N LEU A 197 2.95 11.04 -6.23
CA LEU A 197 3.96 9.98 -6.12
C LEU A 197 4.42 9.79 -4.67
N ILE A 198 4.82 10.85 -4.01
CA ILE A 198 5.30 10.81 -2.61
C ILE A 198 4.17 10.42 -1.65
N ALA A 199 2.97 10.94 -1.90
CA ALA A 199 1.80 10.67 -1.07
C ALA A 199 1.36 9.20 -1.12
N CYS A 200 1.37 8.55 -2.27
CA CYS A 200 1.01 7.13 -2.40
C CYS A 200 1.22 6.59 -3.83
N TYR A 201 2.43 6.67 -4.40
CA TYR A 201 2.74 6.08 -5.71
C TYR A 201 1.70 6.38 -6.80
N ASN A 202 1.24 7.63 -6.88
CA ASN A 202 0.22 8.07 -7.83
C ASN A 202 -1.18 7.45 -7.67
N PHE A 203 -1.49 6.79 -6.54
CA PHE A 203 -2.85 6.35 -6.23
C PHE A 203 -3.85 7.50 -6.11
N GLY A 204 -3.36 8.75 -6.04
CA GLY A 204 -4.19 9.94 -6.21
C GLY A 204 -4.92 10.03 -7.55
N TYR A 205 -4.44 9.33 -8.59
CA TYR A 205 -5.11 9.18 -9.90
C TYR A 205 -6.05 7.95 -9.93
N HIS A 206 -6.90 7.84 -8.92
CA HIS A 206 -7.70 6.65 -8.68
C HIS A 206 -8.83 6.45 -9.69
N HIS A 207 -9.45 7.56 -10.14
CA HIS A 207 -10.44 7.53 -11.20
C HIS A 207 -9.86 6.96 -12.50
N GLU A 208 -8.71 7.47 -12.93
CA GLU A 208 -8.00 7.01 -14.13
C GLU A 208 -7.58 5.55 -14.02
N HIS A 209 -7.21 5.12 -12.81
CA HIS A 209 -6.91 3.73 -12.54
C HIS A 209 -8.14 2.83 -12.70
N HIS A 210 -9.31 3.23 -12.17
CA HIS A 210 -10.56 2.49 -12.36
C HIS A 210 -11.02 2.44 -13.82
N GLU A 211 -10.84 3.53 -14.58
CA GLU A 211 -11.16 3.55 -16.01
C GLU A 211 -10.25 2.63 -16.84
N ASN A 212 -8.97 2.56 -16.52
CA ASN A 212 -8.02 1.71 -17.21
C ASN A 212 -7.03 1.03 -16.24
N PRO A 213 -7.46 -0.07 -15.60
CA PRO A 213 -6.63 -0.81 -14.64
C PRO A 213 -5.35 -1.42 -15.23
N LEU A 214 -5.23 -1.41 -16.55
CA LEU A 214 -4.03 -1.90 -17.25
C LEU A 214 -2.93 -0.83 -17.37
N VAL A 215 -3.17 0.40 -16.91
CA VAL A 215 -2.14 1.43 -16.79
C VAL A 215 -1.41 1.27 -15.46
N PRO A 216 -0.10 0.95 -15.46
CA PRO A 216 0.65 0.81 -14.24
C PRO A 216 0.82 2.16 -13.51
N TRP A 217 1.00 2.11 -12.18
CA TRP A 217 1.02 3.28 -11.30
C TRP A 217 1.92 4.44 -11.78
N TYR A 218 3.07 4.14 -12.38
CA TYR A 218 4.03 5.15 -12.83
C TYR A 218 3.64 5.85 -14.13
N LEU A 219 2.63 5.37 -14.84
CA LEU A 219 2.08 5.98 -16.06
C LEU A 219 0.75 6.70 -15.84
N LEU A 220 0.11 6.54 -14.69
CA LEU A 220 -1.20 7.17 -14.38
C LEU A 220 -1.19 8.69 -14.55
N PRO A 221 -0.18 9.47 -14.11
CA PRO A 221 -0.15 10.91 -14.33
C PRO A 221 -0.13 11.29 -15.82
N ARG A 222 0.61 10.52 -16.63
CA ARG A 222 0.66 10.75 -18.07
C ARG A 222 -0.67 10.42 -18.74
N PHE A 223 -1.32 9.32 -18.30
CA PHE A 223 -2.63 8.93 -18.80
C PHE A 223 -3.68 10.00 -18.49
N ALA A 224 -3.69 10.56 -17.28
CA ALA A 224 -4.58 11.67 -16.92
C ALA A 224 -4.38 12.91 -17.79
N MET A 225 -3.13 13.31 -18.04
CA MET A 225 -2.81 14.47 -18.89
C MET A 225 -3.22 14.29 -20.37
N MET A 226 -3.35 13.07 -20.85
CA MET A 226 -3.78 12.80 -22.25
C MET A 226 -5.31 12.91 -22.41
N LYS A 227 -6.06 12.98 -21.32
CA LYS A 227 -7.53 13.07 -21.28
C LYS A 227 -8.03 14.47 -20.98
N SER A 228 -7.20 15.32 -20.39
CA SER A 228 -7.49 16.74 -20.11
C SER A 228 -7.23 17.60 -21.34
#